data_5fd95d218b5ac954f4b6ffd14b3fc28e
#
_entry.id   5fd95d218b5ac954f4b6ffd14b3fc28e
#
_cell.length_a   1.000
_cell.length_b   1.000
_cell.length_c   1.000
_cell.angle_alpha   90.00
_cell.angle_beta   90.00
_cell.angle_gamma   90.00
#
_symmetry.space_group_name_H-M   'P 1'
#
loop_
_entity.id
_entity.type
_entity.pdbx_description
1 polymer ?
#
loop_
_entity_poly.entity_id
_entity_poly.type
_entity_poly.pdbx_seq_one_letter_code
_entity_poly.pdbx_strand_id
1 'polypeptide(L)'
;MHRYNPFSLLCGQPGYEAEETIKRIKSHKGVQAVLIVNQEGVPIYSSTNDDEFAMDHAALISQLAAKAKSTIRTLDPTNDMTFLRIRSKKHEIMIAPDKDYALIVIQNPNPGAEVDTTESN
;
A
#
# COMPACT_ATOMS: atom_id res chain seq x y z
N MET A 1 0.87 9.72 -20.79
CA MET A 1 1.89 9.42 -19.96
C MET A 1 1.60 8.27 -19.10
N HIS A 2 2.56 7.43 -19.05
CA HIS A 2 2.42 6.22 -18.35
C HIS A 2 2.77 6.43 -16.95
N ARG A 3 1.94 6.03 -16.09
CA ARG A 3 2.23 6.10 -14.69
C ARG A 3 2.66 4.74 -14.25
N TYR A 4 3.74 4.66 -13.53
CA TYR A 4 4.21 3.39 -13.04
C TYR A 4 3.18 2.81 -12.07
N ASN A 5 2.78 1.59 -12.32
CA ASN A 5 1.83 0.90 -11.46
C ASN A 5 2.43 -0.46 -11.15
N PRO A 6 3.06 -0.61 -9.99
CA PRO A 6 3.68 -1.90 -9.67
C PRO A 6 2.69 -3.03 -9.61
N PHE A 7 1.44 -2.70 -9.35
CA PHE A 7 0.46 -3.74 -9.22
C PHE A 7 0.12 -4.38 -10.55
N SER A 8 0.19 -3.63 -11.64
CA SER A 8 -0.09 -4.23 -12.93
C SER A 8 0.96 -5.26 -13.29
N LEU A 9 2.15 -5.15 -12.72
CA LEU A 9 3.17 -6.16 -12.92
C LEU A 9 2.84 -7.45 -12.18
N LEU A 10 2.14 -7.33 -11.07
CA LEU A 10 1.80 -8.51 -10.29
C LEU A 10 0.69 -9.31 -10.92
N CYS A 11 -0.25 -8.63 -11.55
CA CYS A 11 -1.42 -9.28 -12.04
C CYS A 11 -1.17 -10.29 -13.13
N GLY A 12 -0.29 -10.00 -14.00
CA GLY A 12 -0.10 -10.87 -15.12
C GLY A 12 1.18 -11.64 -15.14
N GLN A 13 1.85 -11.78 -13.99
CA GLN A 13 3.18 -12.34 -13.98
C GLN A 13 3.31 -13.49 -13.01
N PRO A 14 4.27 -14.38 -13.24
CA PRO A 14 4.54 -15.45 -12.28
C PRO A 14 4.98 -14.88 -10.94
N GLY A 15 4.81 -15.68 -9.92
CA GLY A 15 5.20 -15.25 -8.59
C GLY A 15 6.63 -14.78 -8.48
N TYR A 16 7.49 -15.39 -9.27
CA TYR A 16 8.89 -15.00 -9.26
C TYR A 16 9.08 -13.52 -9.62
N GLU A 17 8.41 -13.07 -10.67
CA GLU A 17 8.54 -11.68 -11.08
C GLU A 17 7.82 -10.73 -10.13
N ALA A 18 6.74 -11.21 -9.53
CA ALA A 18 6.06 -10.41 -8.53
C ALA A 18 6.98 -10.17 -7.35
N GLU A 19 7.70 -11.18 -6.92
CA GLU A 19 8.63 -11.02 -5.83
C GLU A 19 9.74 -10.03 -6.16
N GLU A 20 10.22 -10.08 -7.40
CA GLU A 20 11.23 -9.12 -7.81
C GLU A 20 10.73 -7.69 -7.75
N THR A 21 9.49 -7.49 -8.20
CA THR A 21 8.89 -6.16 -8.14
C THR A 21 8.77 -5.67 -6.72
N ILE A 22 8.33 -6.55 -5.82
CA ILE A 22 8.18 -6.19 -4.42
C ILE A 22 9.52 -5.86 -3.81
N LYS A 23 10.54 -6.63 -4.12
CA LYS A 23 11.88 -6.34 -3.62
C LYS A 23 12.36 -4.98 -4.08
N ARG A 24 12.07 -4.63 -5.32
CA ARG A 24 12.47 -3.34 -5.83
C ARG A 24 11.79 -2.21 -5.08
N ILE A 25 10.49 -2.35 -4.83
CA ILE A 25 9.76 -1.34 -4.07
C ILE A 25 10.33 -1.23 -2.67
N LYS A 26 10.58 -2.37 -2.05
CA LYS A 26 11.09 -2.39 -0.68
C LYS A 26 12.45 -1.76 -0.57
N SER A 27 13.22 -1.78 -1.64
CA SER A 27 14.58 -1.24 -1.61
C SER A 27 14.60 0.28 -1.66
N HIS A 28 13.48 0.93 -1.93
CA HIS A 28 13.45 2.39 -1.94
C HIS A 28 13.63 2.91 -0.52
N LYS A 29 14.36 4.02 -0.42
CA LYS A 29 14.66 4.59 0.86
C LYS A 29 13.38 4.98 1.59
N GLY A 30 13.29 4.60 2.83
CA GLY A 30 12.14 4.96 3.65
C GLY A 30 11.01 3.98 3.62
N VAL A 31 11.02 3.01 2.73
CA VAL A 31 9.94 2.02 2.69
C VAL A 31 10.09 1.08 3.88
N GLN A 32 9.06 1.01 4.69
CA GLN A 32 9.09 0.18 5.88
C GLN A 32 8.50 -1.19 5.63
N ALA A 33 7.43 -1.26 4.87
CA ALA A 33 6.79 -2.54 4.62
C ALA A 33 6.00 -2.47 3.32
N VAL A 34 5.90 -3.61 2.66
CA VAL A 34 5.08 -3.80 1.48
C VAL A 34 4.19 -4.99 1.75
N LEU A 35 2.89 -4.81 1.56
CA LEU A 35 1.93 -5.85 1.78
C LEU A 35 1.10 -6.04 0.53
N ILE A 36 0.73 -7.27 0.25
CA ILE A 36 -0.29 -7.57 -0.75
C ILE A 36 -1.42 -8.23 -0.01
N VAL A 37 -2.62 -7.69 -0.15
CA VAL A 37 -3.79 -8.18 0.58
C VAL A 37 -4.84 -8.63 -0.40
N ASN A 38 -5.66 -9.58 0.02
CA ASN A 38 -6.77 -10.03 -0.82
C ASN A 38 -8.00 -9.19 -0.50
N GLN A 39 -9.12 -9.56 -1.08
CA GLN A 39 -10.34 -8.77 -0.92
C GLN A 39 -10.89 -8.82 0.48
N GLU A 40 -10.56 -9.84 1.23
CA GLU A 40 -11.00 -9.93 2.62
C GLU A 40 -10.09 -9.17 3.56
N GLY A 41 -9.05 -8.54 3.06
CA GLY A 41 -8.16 -7.80 3.92
C GLY A 41 -7.11 -8.65 4.60
N VAL A 42 -6.87 -9.86 4.08
CA VAL A 42 -5.87 -10.75 4.64
C VAL A 42 -4.58 -10.60 3.84
N PRO A 43 -3.45 -10.40 4.52
CA PRO A 43 -2.19 -10.27 3.79
C PRO A 43 -1.79 -11.62 3.21
N ILE A 44 -1.57 -11.64 1.89
CA ILE A 44 -1.08 -12.82 1.22
C ILE A 44 0.40 -12.73 0.97
N TYR A 45 0.98 -11.56 1.16
CA TYR A 45 2.43 -11.37 1.12
C TYR A 45 2.76 -10.22 2.06
N SER A 46 3.88 -10.34 2.75
CA SER A 46 4.35 -9.30 3.64
C SER A 46 5.86 -9.25 3.59
N SER A 47 6.42 -8.06 3.46
CA SER A 47 7.86 -7.90 3.50
C SER A 47 8.40 -7.82 4.91
N THR A 48 7.52 -7.78 5.91
CA THR A 48 7.95 -7.73 7.30
C THR A 48 7.69 -9.07 7.96
N ASN A 49 8.51 -9.39 8.94
CA ASN A 49 8.32 -10.61 9.73
C ASN A 49 7.38 -10.42 10.90
N ASP A 50 6.93 -9.21 11.10
CA ASP A 50 6.01 -8.91 12.19
C ASP A 50 4.60 -9.20 11.71
N ASP A 51 4.08 -10.36 12.03
CA ASP A 51 2.78 -10.79 11.56
C ASP A 51 1.66 -9.93 12.09
N GLU A 52 1.78 -9.51 13.33
CA GLU A 52 0.74 -8.68 13.92
C GLU A 52 0.67 -7.33 13.22
N PHE A 53 1.81 -6.75 12.93
CA PHE A 53 1.88 -5.50 12.18
C PHE A 53 1.21 -5.68 10.82
N ALA A 54 1.55 -6.77 10.13
CA ALA A 54 1.02 -7.00 8.79
C ALA A 54 -0.48 -7.19 8.82
N MET A 55 -0.98 -7.96 9.78
CA MET A 55 -2.40 -8.23 9.83
C MET A 55 -3.22 -7.01 10.21
N ASP A 56 -2.71 -6.23 11.17
CA ASP A 56 -3.42 -5.04 11.58
C ASP A 56 -3.50 -4.02 10.47
N HIS A 57 -2.38 -3.79 9.80
CA HIS A 57 -2.38 -2.83 8.71
C HIS A 57 -3.22 -3.31 7.54
N ALA A 58 -3.12 -4.60 7.22
CA ALA A 58 -3.91 -5.13 6.11
C ALA A 58 -5.40 -4.96 6.38
N ALA A 59 -5.84 -5.30 7.58
CA ALA A 59 -7.25 -5.25 7.90
C ALA A 59 -7.79 -3.83 7.89
N LEU A 60 -7.10 -2.94 8.59
CA LEU A 60 -7.62 -1.59 8.74
C LEU A 60 -7.50 -0.79 7.46
N ILE A 61 -6.39 -0.93 6.75
CA ILE A 61 -6.19 -0.19 5.51
C ILE A 61 -7.15 -0.69 4.43
N SER A 62 -7.44 -1.99 4.42
CA SER A 62 -8.40 -2.52 3.46
C SER A 62 -9.79 -1.95 3.70
N GLN A 63 -10.19 -1.81 4.95
CA GLN A 63 -11.48 -1.23 5.28
C GLN A 63 -11.55 0.23 4.85
N LEU A 64 -10.47 0.96 5.07
CA LEU A 64 -10.43 2.35 4.67
C LEU A 64 -10.50 2.48 3.17
N ALA A 65 -9.77 1.63 2.46
CA ALA A 65 -9.77 1.67 1.01
C ALA A 65 -11.16 1.33 0.45
N ALA A 66 -11.83 0.38 1.07
CA ALA A 66 -13.17 0.01 0.63
C ALA A 66 -14.13 1.18 0.82
N LYS A 67 -14.02 1.88 1.92
CA LYS A 67 -14.89 3.03 2.17
C LYS A 67 -14.58 4.15 1.20
N ALA A 68 -13.31 4.40 0.92
CA ALA A 68 -12.92 5.43 -0.02
C ALA A 68 -13.44 5.11 -1.42
N LYS A 69 -13.33 3.85 -1.81
CA LYS A 69 -13.82 3.41 -3.12
C LYS A 69 -15.32 3.59 -3.22
N SER A 70 -16.03 3.20 -2.18
CA SER A 70 -17.47 3.37 -2.13
C SER A 70 -17.87 4.84 -2.24
N THR A 71 -17.12 5.69 -1.58
CA THR A 71 -17.38 7.13 -1.63
C THR A 71 -17.24 7.66 -3.04
N ILE A 72 -16.16 7.29 -3.72
CA ILE A 72 -15.94 7.76 -5.08
C ILE A 72 -17.07 7.30 -6.00
N ARG A 73 -17.49 6.05 -5.88
CA ARG A 73 -18.52 5.53 -6.76
C ARG A 73 -19.90 6.07 -6.42
N THR A 74 -20.10 6.45 -5.18
CA THR A 74 -21.35 7.10 -4.82
C THR A 74 -21.44 8.49 -5.43
N LEU A 75 -20.32 9.20 -5.45
CA LEU A 75 -20.28 10.51 -6.06
C LEU A 75 -20.44 10.45 -7.57
N ASP A 76 -19.86 9.44 -8.18
CA ASP A 76 -19.91 9.28 -9.63
C ASP A 76 -19.85 7.82 -9.97
N PRO A 77 -20.99 7.18 -10.31
CA PRO A 77 -21.00 5.74 -10.57
C PRO A 77 -20.12 5.29 -11.74
N THR A 78 -19.69 6.21 -12.58
CA THR A 78 -18.81 5.85 -13.69
C THR A 78 -17.34 5.96 -13.32
N ASN A 79 -17.05 6.37 -12.10
CA ASN A 79 -15.69 6.57 -11.64
C ASN A 79 -15.27 5.42 -10.74
N ASP A 80 -13.99 5.39 -10.38
CA ASP A 80 -13.48 4.39 -9.46
C ASP A 80 -12.21 4.93 -8.82
N MET A 81 -11.86 4.36 -7.68
CA MET A 81 -10.65 4.77 -7.01
C MET A 81 -9.49 3.92 -7.53
N THR A 82 -8.47 4.58 -8.05
CA THR A 82 -7.31 3.87 -8.55
C THR A 82 -6.13 3.91 -7.59
N PHE A 83 -6.15 4.84 -6.65
CA PHE A 83 -5.01 5.01 -5.77
C PHE A 83 -5.41 5.84 -4.57
N LEU A 84 -4.92 5.47 -3.38
CA LEU A 84 -5.19 6.24 -2.18
C LEU A 84 -3.88 6.45 -1.45
N ARG A 85 -3.64 7.68 -1.03
CA ARG A 85 -2.41 8.02 -0.35
C ARG A 85 -2.76 8.79 0.91
N ILE A 86 -2.24 8.32 2.03
CA ILE A 86 -2.51 8.93 3.32
C ILE A 86 -1.20 9.31 3.96
N ARG A 87 -1.10 10.56 4.36
CA ARG A 87 0.11 11.02 5.02
C ARG A 87 -0.23 11.41 6.44
N SER A 88 0.43 10.77 7.39
CA SER A 88 0.29 11.11 8.79
C SER A 88 1.58 11.77 9.24
N LYS A 89 1.64 12.07 10.50
CA LYS A 89 2.84 12.66 11.07
C LYS A 89 4.05 11.79 10.90
N LYS A 90 3.88 10.49 11.07
CA LYS A 90 5.00 9.55 11.10
C LYS A 90 5.14 8.72 9.86
N HIS A 91 4.06 8.51 9.13
CA HIS A 91 4.08 7.55 8.03
C HIS A 91 3.32 8.05 6.84
N GLU A 92 3.61 7.45 5.72
CA GLU A 92 2.83 7.62 4.53
C GLU A 92 2.40 6.24 4.07
N ILE A 93 1.12 6.07 3.80
CA ILE A 93 0.58 4.79 3.40
C ILE A 93 -0.06 4.95 2.04
N MET A 94 0.32 4.10 1.11
CA MET A 94 -0.20 4.14 -0.24
C MET A 94 -0.88 2.82 -0.54
N ILE A 95 -2.03 2.89 -1.20
CA ILE A 95 -2.81 1.71 -1.53
C ILE A 95 -3.16 1.76 -3.00
N ALA A 96 -2.80 0.72 -3.73
CA ALA A 96 -3.13 0.57 -5.13
C ALA A 96 -4.03 -0.65 -5.28
N PRO A 97 -5.35 -0.47 -5.35
CA PRO A 97 -6.24 -1.62 -5.45
C PRO A 97 -6.30 -2.15 -6.88
N ASP A 98 -6.56 -3.42 -6.99
CA ASP A 98 -6.81 -4.05 -8.26
C ASP A 98 -7.98 -4.99 -8.06
N LYS A 99 -8.29 -5.79 -9.07
CA LYS A 99 -9.46 -6.64 -9.03
C LYS A 99 -9.48 -7.57 -7.84
N ASP A 100 -8.43 -8.32 -7.65
CA ASP A 100 -8.42 -9.35 -6.62
C ASP A 100 -7.51 -9.04 -5.47
N TYR A 101 -6.62 -8.06 -5.64
CA TYR A 101 -5.61 -7.77 -4.64
C TYR A 101 -5.48 -6.28 -4.46
N ALA A 102 -4.78 -5.89 -3.44
CA ALA A 102 -4.38 -4.51 -3.26
C ALA A 102 -2.95 -4.49 -2.76
N LEU A 103 -2.18 -3.56 -3.26
CA LEU A 103 -0.81 -3.37 -2.84
C LEU A 103 -0.78 -2.23 -1.82
N ILE A 104 -0.18 -2.48 -0.67
CA ILE A 104 -0.05 -1.47 0.37
C ILE A 104 1.42 -1.24 0.63
N VAL A 105 1.83 0.02 0.58
CA VAL A 105 3.21 0.40 0.87
C VAL A 105 3.19 1.37 2.04
N ILE A 106 3.96 1.06 3.06
CA ILE A 106 4.08 1.91 4.24
C ILE A 106 5.49 2.45 4.26
N GLN A 107 5.62 3.77 4.32
CA GLN A 107 6.94 4.35 4.27
C GLN A 107 7.05 5.55 5.20
N ASN A 108 8.27 5.91 5.50
CA ASN A 108 8.59 7.11 6.23
C ASN A 108 8.77 8.23 5.22
N PRO A 109 7.93 9.25 5.23
CA PRO A 109 8.00 10.30 4.21
C PRO A 109 9.27 11.13 4.29
N ASN A 110 9.91 11.14 5.47
CA ASN A 110 11.14 11.93 5.65
C ASN A 110 12.21 11.05 6.25
N PRO A 111 12.77 10.12 5.48
CA PRO A 111 13.70 9.16 6.07
C PRO A 111 14.91 9.79 6.72
N GLY A 112 15.35 10.92 6.23
CA GLY A 112 16.53 11.55 6.79
C GLY A 112 16.24 12.47 7.94
N ALA A 113 14.98 12.73 8.23
CA ALA A 113 14.59 13.67 9.27
C ALA A 113 13.85 13.03 10.41
N GLU A 114 13.83 11.72 10.47
CA GLU A 114 13.03 11.06 11.49
C GLU A 114 13.50 11.38 12.88
N VAL A 115 14.75 11.72 13.04
CA VAL A 115 15.25 12.08 14.34
C VAL A 115 14.63 13.36 14.82
N ASP A 116 14.34 14.26 13.90
CA ASP A 116 13.83 15.55 14.27
C ASP A 116 12.37 15.55 14.54
N THR A 117 11.68 14.52 14.17
CA THR A 117 10.24 14.52 14.33
C THR A 117 9.80 14.50 15.76
N THR A 118 10.71 14.18 16.65
CA THR A 118 10.34 14.03 18.02
C THR A 118 9.89 15.33 18.61
N GLU A 119 10.53 16.43 18.23
CA GLU A 119 10.12 17.60 18.86
C GLU A 119 9.24 18.40 18.01
N SER A 120 9.06 18.04 16.81
CA SER A 120 8.25 18.90 16.04
C SER A 120 6.81 18.76 16.37
N ASN A 121 6.41 18.04 17.15
CA ASN A 121 5.16 17.88 17.50
C ASN A 121 4.40 18.74 17.76
#